data_38e23a23c65030902ee3f92ba574effc
#
_entry.id   38e23a23c65030902ee3f92ba574effc
#
_cell.length_a   1.000
_cell.length_b   1.000
_cell.length_c   1.000
_cell.angle_alpha   90.00
_cell.angle_beta   90.00
_cell.angle_gamma   90.00
#
_symmetry.space_group_name_H-M   'P 1'
#
loop_
_entity.id
_entity.type
_entity.pdbx_description
1 polymer ?
#
loop_
_entity_poly.entity_id
_entity_poly.type
_entity_poly.pdbx_seq_one_letter_code
_entity_poly.pdbx_strand_id
1 'polypeptide(L)'
;MNIAQIIDENLLQLHGNRKGLSYGQLAVLLLTYIVSEADHRLCCVEKWVNDHHQSLCAITGWNIGEKDATDDRCGDLLKTIGISDEQTIPSMETSLSKHLIIAYELPTEKARSDTTSFSVYHQPSENQEDSSIIKFGYSKDKRPDLVQYRQMLGTLEPYGMPLVSATLPGNKTDEKLRDYIVV
;
A
#
# COMPACT_ATOMS: atom_id res chain seq x y z
N MET A 1 17.70 2.99 0.32
CA MET A 1 16.45 3.56 0.88
C MET A 1 16.07 2.80 2.13
N ASN A 2 15.64 3.50 3.17
CA ASN A 2 15.32 2.87 4.46
C ASN A 2 13.81 2.55 4.60
N ILE A 3 13.19 2.06 3.52
CA ILE A 3 11.74 1.80 3.44
C ILE A 3 11.30 0.83 4.54
N ALA A 4 12.05 -0.26 4.75
CA ALA A 4 11.72 -1.26 5.77
C ALA A 4 11.66 -0.63 7.17
N GLN A 5 12.63 0.22 7.52
CA GLN A 5 12.65 0.89 8.81
C GLN A 5 11.48 1.86 8.97
N ILE A 6 11.15 2.64 7.93
CA ILE A 6 10.01 3.57 7.98
C ILE A 6 8.70 2.82 8.22
N ILE A 7 8.52 1.67 7.59
CA ILE A 7 7.34 0.83 7.81
C ILE A 7 7.32 0.30 9.24
N ASP A 8 8.44 -0.21 9.74
CA ASP A 8 8.55 -0.75 11.10
C ASP A 8 8.30 0.32 12.19
N GLU A 9 8.70 1.57 11.95
CA GLU A 9 8.48 2.68 12.87
C GLU A 9 7.01 3.11 12.97
N ASN A 10 6.23 2.85 11.93
CA ASN A 10 4.82 3.24 11.85
C ASN A 10 3.84 2.09 12.15
N LEU A 11 4.24 0.84 11.96
CA LEU A 11 3.40 -0.32 12.30
C LEU A 11 3.61 -0.75 13.76
N LEU A 12 2.55 -1.30 14.36
CA LEU A 12 2.63 -1.92 15.68
C LEU A 12 3.74 -2.97 15.69
N GLN A 13 4.66 -2.85 16.64
CA GLN A 13 5.78 -3.78 16.76
C GLN A 13 5.30 -5.22 16.98
N LEU A 14 5.95 -6.13 16.29
CA LEU A 14 5.80 -7.57 16.51
C LEU A 14 6.00 -7.91 17.98
N HIS A 15 5.20 -8.84 18.51
CA HIS A 15 5.47 -9.42 19.82
C HIS A 15 6.93 -9.90 19.90
N GLY A 16 7.64 -9.55 20.98
CA GLY A 16 9.08 -9.77 21.16
C GLY A 16 9.60 -11.21 20.99
N ASN A 17 8.70 -12.20 20.87
CA ASN A 17 9.04 -13.61 20.62
C ASN A 17 9.06 -13.97 19.12
N ARG A 18 8.70 -13.07 18.20
CA ARG A 18 8.72 -13.36 16.76
C ARG A 18 10.15 -13.26 16.24
N LYS A 19 10.68 -14.36 15.76
CA LYS A 19 12.00 -14.45 15.10
C LYS A 19 11.86 -14.25 13.59
N GLY A 20 12.93 -13.81 12.93
CA GLY A 20 13.00 -13.62 11.47
C GLY A 20 12.78 -12.18 11.06
N LEU A 21 12.32 -11.97 9.85
CA LEU A 21 12.15 -10.64 9.25
C LEU A 21 11.11 -9.79 10.00
N SER A 22 11.39 -8.49 10.09
CA SER A 22 10.43 -7.48 10.54
C SER A 22 9.27 -7.32 9.54
N TYR A 23 8.20 -6.63 9.92
CA TYR A 23 7.11 -6.31 9.01
C TYR A 23 7.58 -5.42 7.85
N GLY A 24 8.44 -4.44 8.11
CA GLY A 24 8.98 -3.59 7.07
C GLY A 24 9.86 -4.36 6.07
N GLN A 25 10.70 -5.27 6.57
CA GLN A 25 11.51 -6.14 5.71
C GLN A 25 10.62 -7.07 4.86
N LEU A 26 9.60 -7.67 5.47
CA LEU A 26 8.64 -8.52 4.77
C LEU A 26 7.82 -7.74 3.73
N ALA A 27 7.40 -6.52 4.07
CA ALA A 27 6.70 -5.62 3.13
C ALA A 27 7.57 -5.31 1.91
N VAL A 28 8.85 -5.01 2.10
CA VAL A 28 9.78 -4.76 0.98
C VAL A 28 9.94 -5.99 0.10
N LEU A 29 10.06 -7.20 0.67
CA LEU A 29 10.13 -8.44 -0.11
C LEU A 29 8.83 -8.68 -0.90
N LEU A 30 7.67 -8.52 -0.27
CA LEU A 30 6.36 -8.66 -0.92
C LEU A 30 6.19 -7.66 -2.07
N LEU A 31 6.52 -6.39 -1.85
CA LEU A 31 6.46 -5.36 -2.89
C LEU A 31 7.43 -5.66 -4.03
N THR A 32 8.64 -6.13 -3.72
CA THR A 32 9.63 -6.52 -4.75
C THR A 32 9.10 -7.67 -5.60
N TYR A 33 8.51 -8.70 -4.98
CA TYR A 33 7.85 -9.79 -5.67
C TYR A 33 6.74 -9.29 -6.60
N ILE A 34 5.81 -8.47 -6.07
CA ILE A 34 4.69 -7.94 -6.86
C ILE A 34 5.18 -7.17 -8.08
N VAL A 35 6.20 -6.34 -7.94
CA VAL A 35 6.74 -5.52 -9.03
C VAL A 35 7.51 -6.37 -10.04
N SER A 36 8.27 -7.38 -9.60
CA SER A 36 9.10 -8.20 -10.50
C SER A 36 8.27 -9.21 -11.30
N GLU A 37 7.28 -9.83 -10.65
CA GLU A 37 6.50 -10.91 -11.26
C GLU A 37 5.14 -10.45 -11.83
N ALA A 38 4.75 -9.18 -11.58
CA ALA A 38 3.40 -8.68 -11.87
C ALA A 38 2.31 -9.58 -11.26
N ASP A 39 2.59 -10.17 -10.10
CA ASP A 39 1.74 -11.14 -9.40
C ASP A 39 1.61 -10.73 -7.93
N HIS A 40 0.42 -10.89 -7.35
CA HIS A 40 0.14 -10.54 -5.95
C HIS A 40 -0.37 -11.74 -5.12
N ARG A 41 -0.23 -12.96 -5.64
CA ARG A 41 -0.63 -14.18 -4.94
C ARG A 41 0.35 -14.50 -3.82
N LEU A 42 -0.09 -14.40 -2.57
CA LEU A 42 0.77 -14.63 -1.39
C LEU A 42 1.39 -16.03 -1.36
N CYS A 43 0.67 -17.05 -1.84
CA CYS A 43 1.16 -18.44 -1.88
C CYS A 43 2.40 -18.65 -2.79
N CYS A 44 2.72 -17.69 -3.64
CA CYS A 44 3.89 -17.78 -4.52
C CYS A 44 5.12 -17.06 -3.95
N VAL A 45 4.95 -16.22 -2.93
CA VAL A 45 6.02 -15.35 -2.38
C VAL A 45 7.13 -16.18 -1.75
N GLU A 46 6.79 -17.19 -0.92
CA GLU A 46 7.79 -18.04 -0.25
C GLU A 46 8.72 -18.70 -1.27
N LYS A 47 8.14 -19.30 -2.32
CA LYS A 47 8.93 -19.94 -3.37
C LYS A 47 9.83 -18.94 -4.08
N TRP A 48 9.30 -17.78 -4.46
CA TRP A 48 10.07 -16.74 -5.14
C TRP A 48 11.23 -16.22 -4.29
N VAL A 49 11.01 -15.97 -3.00
CA VAL A 49 12.07 -15.55 -2.06
C VAL A 49 13.14 -16.62 -1.93
N ASN A 50 12.76 -17.90 -1.84
CA ASN A 50 13.72 -19.00 -1.74
C ASN A 50 14.53 -19.18 -3.05
N ASP A 51 13.89 -19.05 -4.22
CA ASP A 51 14.56 -19.12 -5.53
C ASP A 51 15.56 -17.96 -5.72
N HIS A 52 15.30 -16.79 -5.12
CA HIS A 52 16.14 -15.58 -5.20
C HIS A 52 16.96 -15.30 -3.93
N HIS A 53 17.01 -16.23 -3.00
CA HIS A 53 17.55 -16.04 -1.63
C HIS A 53 18.93 -15.40 -1.62
N GLN A 54 19.88 -15.91 -2.40
CA GLN A 54 21.26 -15.40 -2.42
C GLN A 54 21.32 -13.93 -2.86
N SER A 55 20.60 -13.59 -3.93
CA SER A 55 20.54 -12.23 -4.45
C SER A 55 19.88 -11.27 -3.47
N LEU A 56 18.78 -11.70 -2.87
CA LEU A 56 18.06 -10.89 -1.88
C LEU A 56 18.92 -10.63 -0.64
N CYS A 57 19.58 -11.65 -0.08
CA CYS A 57 20.50 -11.46 1.03
C CYS A 57 21.68 -10.55 0.68
N ALA A 58 22.26 -10.70 -0.53
CA ALA A 58 23.38 -9.88 -0.95
C ALA A 58 23.01 -8.40 -1.15
N ILE A 59 21.82 -8.12 -1.70
CA ILE A 59 21.37 -6.74 -1.97
C ILE A 59 20.88 -6.05 -0.70
N THR A 60 20.14 -6.77 0.16
CA THR A 60 19.52 -6.18 1.34
C THR A 60 20.43 -6.19 2.57
N GLY A 61 21.37 -7.11 2.63
CA GLY A 61 22.18 -7.40 3.82
C GLY A 61 21.38 -8.11 4.92
N TRP A 62 20.16 -8.58 4.64
CA TRP A 62 19.30 -9.25 5.63
C TRP A 62 19.59 -10.75 5.70
N ASN A 63 19.41 -11.30 6.89
CA ASN A 63 19.42 -12.75 7.07
C ASN A 63 17.98 -13.27 6.89
N ILE A 64 17.70 -13.77 5.69
CA ILE A 64 16.36 -14.23 5.31
C ILE A 64 16.28 -15.73 5.57
N GLY A 65 15.40 -16.14 6.46
CA GLY A 65 15.13 -17.55 6.74
C GLY A 65 14.16 -18.16 5.72
N GLU A 66 14.24 -19.48 5.55
CA GLU A 66 13.39 -20.25 4.60
C GLU A 66 11.89 -20.03 4.79
N LYS A 67 11.46 -19.79 6.03
CA LYS A 67 10.06 -19.59 6.44
C LYS A 67 9.70 -18.12 6.73
N ASP A 68 10.54 -17.19 6.31
CA ASP A 68 10.32 -15.78 6.63
C ASP A 68 9.29 -15.09 5.72
N ALA A 69 9.03 -15.63 4.55
CA ALA A 69 8.11 -15.06 3.57
C ALA A 69 6.95 -16.00 3.22
N THR A 70 6.47 -16.79 4.17
CA THR A 70 5.28 -17.65 3.97
C THR A 70 4.03 -16.81 3.72
N ASP A 71 3.01 -17.40 3.10
CA ASP A 71 1.71 -16.78 2.86
C ASP A 71 1.02 -16.35 4.17
N ASP A 72 1.13 -17.16 5.22
CA ASP A 72 0.63 -16.80 6.57
C ASP A 72 1.30 -15.52 7.10
N ARG A 73 2.63 -15.41 6.95
CA ARG A 73 3.36 -14.22 7.42
C ARG A 73 3.04 -12.98 6.59
N CYS A 74 2.90 -13.14 5.27
CA CYS A 74 2.45 -12.07 4.40
C CYS A 74 1.00 -11.66 4.72
N GLY A 75 0.13 -12.64 4.99
CA GLY A 75 -1.24 -12.42 5.43
C GLY A 75 -1.32 -11.66 6.76
N ASP A 76 -0.49 -12.02 7.74
CA ASP A 76 -0.37 -11.31 9.03
C ASP A 76 0.07 -9.85 8.85
N LEU A 77 1.03 -9.60 7.97
CA LEU A 77 1.46 -8.23 7.62
C LEU A 77 0.28 -7.42 7.07
N LEU A 78 -0.41 -7.94 6.05
CA LEU A 78 -1.55 -7.27 5.44
C LEU A 78 -2.69 -7.06 6.43
N LYS A 79 -2.96 -8.04 7.29
CA LYS A 79 -3.94 -7.92 8.37
C LYS A 79 -3.54 -6.82 9.36
N THR A 80 -2.27 -6.76 9.76
CA THR A 80 -1.77 -5.73 10.68
C THR A 80 -1.93 -4.34 10.10
N ILE A 81 -1.65 -4.16 8.80
CA ILE A 81 -1.92 -2.91 8.09
C ILE A 81 -3.41 -2.59 8.09
N GLY A 82 -4.27 -3.58 7.79
CA GLY A 82 -5.71 -3.39 7.66
C GLY A 82 -6.45 -3.09 8.97
N ILE A 83 -5.90 -3.52 10.13
CA ILE A 83 -6.48 -3.24 11.46
C ILE A 83 -5.78 -2.10 12.21
N SER A 84 -4.79 -1.46 11.59
CA SER A 84 -4.10 -0.31 12.17
C SER A 84 -5.07 0.87 12.34
N ASP A 85 -4.73 1.81 13.23
CA ASP A 85 -5.55 2.99 13.41
C ASP A 85 -5.57 3.89 12.15
N GLU A 86 -6.55 4.80 12.10
CA GLU A 86 -6.76 5.68 10.94
C GLU A 86 -5.55 6.58 10.61
N GLN A 87 -4.64 6.79 11.55
CA GLN A 87 -3.46 7.64 11.38
C GLN A 87 -2.22 6.88 10.94
N THR A 88 -2.18 5.57 11.10
CA THR A 88 -1.00 4.74 10.80
C THR A 88 -0.61 4.84 9.32
N ILE A 89 -1.55 4.64 8.40
CA ILE A 89 -1.27 4.70 6.96
C ILE A 89 -0.87 6.10 6.52
N PRO A 90 -1.61 7.18 6.86
CA PRO A 90 -1.20 8.55 6.55
C PRO A 90 0.17 8.93 7.11
N SER A 91 0.50 8.51 8.34
CA SER A 91 1.81 8.75 8.94
C SER A 91 2.94 8.05 8.21
N MET A 92 2.72 6.80 7.82
CA MET A 92 3.67 6.00 7.04
C MET A 92 3.89 6.61 5.65
N GLU A 93 2.82 6.98 4.94
CA GLU A 93 2.91 7.67 3.63
C GLU A 93 3.65 9.00 3.75
N THR A 94 3.36 9.79 4.77
CA THR A 94 4.07 11.05 5.04
C THR A 94 5.57 10.82 5.24
N SER A 95 5.94 9.80 6.02
CA SER A 95 7.33 9.47 6.30
C SER A 95 8.07 8.99 5.04
N LEU A 96 7.42 8.14 4.24
CA LEU A 96 7.94 7.66 2.95
C LEU A 96 8.10 8.80 1.96
N SER A 97 7.11 9.69 1.86
CA SER A 97 7.13 10.84 0.95
C SER A 97 8.23 11.83 1.29
N LYS A 98 8.39 12.17 2.58
CA LYS A 98 9.51 13.01 3.04
C LYS A 98 10.85 12.38 2.70
N HIS A 99 10.98 11.07 2.92
CA HIS A 99 12.20 10.34 2.58
C HIS A 99 12.49 10.39 1.08
N LEU A 100 11.49 10.19 0.22
CA LEU A 100 11.62 10.27 -1.24
C LEU A 100 12.04 11.67 -1.70
N ILE A 101 11.38 12.73 -1.18
CA ILE A 101 11.71 14.11 -1.51
C ILE A 101 13.17 14.42 -1.19
N ILE A 102 13.63 14.04 0.00
CA ILE A 102 15.01 14.29 0.44
C ILE A 102 16.00 13.44 -0.35
N ALA A 103 15.74 12.14 -0.52
CA ALA A 103 16.66 11.20 -1.15
C ALA A 103 16.89 11.48 -2.65
N TYR A 104 15.88 12.04 -3.33
CA TYR A 104 15.95 12.33 -4.76
C TYR A 104 15.94 13.83 -5.06
N GLU A 105 16.04 14.70 -4.03
CA GLU A 105 16.02 16.16 -4.19
C GLU A 105 14.85 16.62 -5.08
N LEU A 106 13.65 16.06 -4.82
CA LEU A 106 12.49 16.31 -5.66
C LEU A 106 12.00 17.75 -5.53
N PRO A 107 11.67 18.43 -6.65
CA PRO A 107 11.05 19.74 -6.60
C PRO A 107 9.64 19.63 -6.01
N THR A 108 9.27 20.55 -5.11
CA THR A 108 7.99 20.52 -4.39
C THR A 108 7.03 21.65 -4.77
N GLU A 109 7.35 22.42 -5.82
CA GLU A 109 6.56 23.61 -6.22
C GLU A 109 5.22 23.26 -6.85
N LYS A 110 5.10 22.05 -7.42
CA LYS A 110 3.88 21.62 -8.11
C LYS A 110 3.52 20.19 -7.79
N ALA A 111 2.29 20.02 -7.34
CA ALA A 111 1.68 18.70 -7.17
C ALA A 111 0.44 18.56 -8.05
N ARG A 112 0.17 17.34 -8.50
CA ARG A 112 -1.07 16.94 -9.16
C ARG A 112 -1.80 15.91 -8.35
N SER A 113 -3.12 15.93 -8.45
CA SER A 113 -3.98 14.91 -7.91
C SER A 113 -4.88 14.37 -9.00
N ASP A 114 -4.97 13.07 -9.10
CA ASP A 114 -5.90 12.38 -9.98
C ASP A 114 -6.68 11.31 -9.23
N THR A 115 -7.86 10.97 -9.74
CA THR A 115 -8.76 10.02 -9.11
C THR A 115 -9.24 8.99 -10.13
N THR A 116 -9.06 7.72 -9.79
CA THR A 116 -9.54 6.58 -10.57
C THR A 116 -10.64 5.85 -9.80
N SER A 117 -11.67 5.38 -10.52
CA SER A 117 -12.72 4.54 -9.95
C SER A 117 -12.43 3.07 -10.29
N PHE A 118 -12.60 2.20 -9.31
CA PHE A 118 -12.50 0.74 -9.48
C PHE A 118 -13.87 0.12 -9.27
N SER A 119 -14.41 -0.49 -10.32
CA SER A 119 -15.68 -1.24 -10.27
C SER A 119 -15.46 -2.62 -9.67
N VAL A 120 -16.37 -3.04 -8.79
CA VAL A 120 -16.30 -4.33 -8.11
C VAL A 120 -17.46 -5.20 -8.57
N TYR A 121 -17.15 -6.43 -8.95
CA TYR A 121 -18.10 -7.35 -9.62
C TYR A 121 -18.80 -8.32 -8.68
N HIS A 122 -18.47 -8.33 -7.37
CA HIS A 122 -19.23 -9.13 -6.41
C HIS A 122 -20.51 -8.40 -5.99
N GLN A 123 -21.54 -9.15 -5.63
CA GLN A 123 -22.76 -8.55 -5.10
C GLN A 123 -22.49 -7.90 -3.75
N PRO A 124 -23.03 -6.69 -3.51
CA PRO A 124 -22.99 -6.08 -2.19
C PRO A 124 -23.64 -7.03 -1.19
N SER A 125 -23.03 -7.26 -0.04
CA SER A 125 -23.69 -7.98 1.05
C SER A 125 -24.90 -7.17 1.53
N GLU A 126 -26.02 -7.82 1.80
CA GLU A 126 -27.25 -7.17 2.30
C GLU A 126 -27.04 -6.39 3.61
N ASN A 127 -25.95 -6.66 4.33
CA ASN A 127 -25.53 -6.03 5.57
C ASN A 127 -24.41 -5.00 5.38
N GLN A 128 -24.36 -4.29 4.23
CA GLN A 128 -23.36 -3.23 4.07
C GLN A 128 -23.59 -2.14 5.12
N GLU A 129 -22.74 -2.12 6.14
CA GLU A 129 -22.69 -1.02 7.08
C GLU A 129 -22.44 0.29 6.35
N ASP A 130 -22.97 1.38 6.89
CA ASP A 130 -22.86 2.73 6.32
C ASP A 130 -21.37 3.18 6.18
N SER A 131 -20.47 2.51 6.90
CA SER A 131 -19.02 2.66 6.87
C SER A 131 -18.31 2.06 5.66
N SER A 132 -18.98 1.25 4.83
CA SER A 132 -18.35 0.61 3.66
C SER A 132 -17.83 1.66 2.65
N ILE A 133 -16.59 1.49 2.19
CA ILE A 133 -16.00 2.29 1.10
C ILE A 133 -16.52 1.87 -0.27
N ILE A 134 -17.03 0.64 -0.40
CA ILE A 134 -17.58 0.11 -1.65
C ILE A 134 -19.04 0.53 -1.73
N LYS A 135 -19.35 1.49 -2.61
CA LYS A 135 -20.69 2.08 -2.75
C LYS A 135 -21.06 2.27 -4.22
N PHE A 136 -22.36 2.30 -4.50
CA PHE A 136 -22.82 2.80 -5.78
C PHE A 136 -22.49 4.28 -5.92
N GLY A 137 -22.04 4.69 -7.12
CA GLY A 137 -21.69 6.07 -7.39
C GLY A 137 -21.64 6.38 -8.87
N TYR A 138 -21.25 7.61 -9.22
CA TYR A 138 -21.07 7.98 -10.62
C TYR A 138 -19.91 7.19 -11.22
N SER A 139 -20.23 6.30 -12.16
CA SER A 139 -19.23 5.48 -12.87
C SER A 139 -18.76 6.20 -14.13
N LYS A 140 -17.46 6.48 -14.23
CA LYS A 140 -16.82 6.99 -15.45
C LYS A 140 -16.95 5.99 -16.60
N ASP A 141 -17.04 4.69 -16.30
CA ASP A 141 -17.16 3.58 -17.26
C ASP A 141 -18.61 3.29 -17.68
N LYS A 142 -19.55 4.14 -17.28
CA LYS A 142 -20.99 3.99 -17.57
C LYS A 142 -21.59 2.65 -17.04
N ARG A 143 -21.09 2.18 -15.91
CA ARG A 143 -21.57 0.96 -15.21
C ARG A 143 -22.21 1.33 -13.86
N PRO A 144 -23.41 1.98 -13.88
CA PRO A 144 -24.10 2.36 -12.63
C PRO A 144 -24.66 1.15 -11.86
N ASP A 145 -24.64 -0.02 -12.49
CA ASP A 145 -25.04 -1.32 -11.95
C ASP A 145 -23.99 -1.94 -11.02
N LEU A 146 -22.76 -1.42 -11.04
CA LEU A 146 -21.67 -1.92 -10.20
C LEU A 146 -21.38 -1.00 -9.01
N VAL A 147 -21.08 -1.62 -7.89
CA VAL A 147 -20.47 -0.89 -6.75
C VAL A 147 -19.02 -0.60 -7.08
N GLN A 148 -18.51 0.48 -6.53
CA GLN A 148 -17.16 0.96 -6.79
C GLN A 148 -16.52 1.55 -5.54
N TYR A 149 -15.21 1.68 -5.55
CA TYR A 149 -14.44 2.57 -4.69
C TYR A 149 -13.58 3.48 -5.55
N ARG A 150 -13.05 4.53 -4.95
CA ARG A 150 -12.21 5.49 -5.67
C ARG A 150 -10.83 5.53 -5.03
N GLN A 151 -9.81 5.57 -5.88
CA GLN A 151 -8.43 5.75 -5.46
C GLN A 151 -7.94 7.11 -5.94
N MET A 152 -7.52 7.96 -5.02
CA MET A 152 -6.83 9.19 -5.32
C MET A 152 -5.33 8.96 -5.25
N LEU A 153 -4.59 9.59 -6.15
CA LEU A 153 -3.13 9.61 -6.15
C LEU A 153 -2.65 11.06 -6.29
N GLY A 154 -1.82 11.49 -5.35
CA GLY A 154 -1.11 12.76 -5.39
C GLY A 154 0.33 12.54 -5.86
N THR A 155 0.77 13.30 -6.86
CA THR A 155 2.11 13.16 -7.46
C THR A 155 2.82 14.50 -7.55
N LEU A 156 4.16 14.51 -7.48
CA LEU A 156 5.00 15.69 -7.73
C LEU A 156 5.39 15.81 -9.21
N GLU A 157 5.27 17.02 -9.71
CA GLU A 157 5.78 17.41 -11.02
C GLU A 157 7.29 17.75 -10.95
N PRO A 158 8.06 17.58 -12.05
CA PRO A 158 7.63 17.09 -13.37
C PRO A 158 7.72 15.56 -13.52
N TYR A 159 8.15 14.85 -12.47
CA TYR A 159 8.48 13.42 -12.59
C TYR A 159 7.28 12.49 -12.37
N GLY A 160 6.12 13.02 -11.96
CA GLY A 160 4.96 12.20 -11.61
C GLY A 160 5.22 11.30 -10.40
N MET A 161 6.14 11.70 -9.49
CA MET A 161 6.51 10.89 -8.33
C MET A 161 5.34 10.80 -7.34
N PRO A 162 4.81 9.60 -7.06
CA PRO A 162 3.69 9.44 -6.13
C PRO A 162 4.14 9.73 -4.70
N LEU A 163 3.35 10.53 -3.98
CA LEU A 163 3.62 10.88 -2.59
C LEU A 163 2.51 10.46 -1.63
N VAL A 164 1.26 10.56 -2.06
CA VAL A 164 0.10 10.29 -1.20
C VAL A 164 -0.96 9.56 -1.99
N SER A 165 -1.62 8.64 -1.32
CA SER A 165 -2.79 7.96 -1.85
C SER A 165 -3.95 8.01 -0.86
N ALA A 166 -5.18 7.94 -1.35
CA ALA A 166 -6.34 7.80 -0.50
C ALA A 166 -7.40 6.92 -1.16
N THR A 167 -7.89 5.94 -0.40
CA THR A 167 -9.02 5.11 -0.82
C THR A 167 -10.30 5.73 -0.30
N LEU A 168 -11.24 6.01 -1.18
CA LEU A 168 -12.44 6.81 -0.90
C LEU A 168 -13.70 6.03 -1.26
N PRO A 169 -14.82 6.30 -0.56
CA PRO A 169 -16.10 5.73 -0.92
C PRO A 169 -16.49 6.04 -2.37
N GLY A 170 -17.09 5.05 -3.04
CA GLY A 170 -17.45 5.15 -4.45
C GLY A 170 -18.43 6.27 -4.80
N ASN A 171 -19.16 6.80 -3.83
CA ASN A 171 -20.12 7.90 -3.99
C ASN A 171 -19.53 9.29 -3.71
N LYS A 172 -18.25 9.42 -3.39
CA LYS A 172 -17.61 10.74 -3.20
C LYS A 172 -17.38 11.44 -4.54
N THR A 173 -17.51 12.77 -4.56
CA THR A 173 -17.23 13.64 -5.72
C THR A 173 -15.79 14.15 -5.69
N ASP A 174 -15.23 14.49 -6.87
CA ASP A 174 -13.84 14.95 -6.99
C ASP A 174 -13.57 16.28 -6.26
N GLU A 175 -14.58 17.12 -6.09
CA GLU A 175 -14.44 18.42 -5.41
C GLU A 175 -14.06 18.30 -3.93
N LYS A 176 -14.54 17.24 -3.26
CA LYS A 176 -14.25 17.00 -1.85
C LYS A 176 -12.87 16.35 -1.62
N LEU A 177 -12.14 16.06 -2.67
CA LEU A 177 -10.84 15.39 -2.62
C LEU A 177 -9.68 16.36 -2.40
N ARG A 178 -9.86 17.64 -2.66
CA ARG A 178 -8.83 18.68 -2.45
C ARG A 178 -8.45 18.83 -0.98
N ASP A 179 -9.35 18.51 -0.08
CA ASP A 179 -9.14 18.64 1.39
C ASP A 179 -8.17 17.59 1.95
N TYR A 180 -7.85 16.54 1.17
CA TYR A 180 -6.90 15.49 1.55
C TYR A 180 -5.46 15.77 1.13
N ILE A 181 -5.23 16.81 0.30
CA ILE A 181 -3.88 17.19 -0.15
C ILE A 181 -3.46 18.45 0.60
N VAL A 182 -3.10 18.29 1.85
CA VAL A 182 -2.32 19.30 2.57
C VAL A 182 -0.87 18.81 2.59
N VAL A 183 -0.05 19.39 1.72
CA VAL A 183 1.40 19.21 1.70
C VAL A 183 2.04 20.14 2.72
#